data_8a214ff23564f0eb3b8b5a46e0d410dc
#
_entry.id   8a214ff23564f0eb3b8b5a46e0d410dc
#
_cell.length_a   1.000
_cell.length_b   1.000
_cell.length_c   1.000
_cell.angle_alpha   90.00
_cell.angle_beta   90.00
_cell.angle_gamma   90.00
#
_symmetry.space_group_name_H-M   'P 1'
#
loop_
_entity.id
_entity.type
_entity.pdbx_description
1 polymer ?
#
loop_
_entity_poly.entity_id
_entity_poly.type
_entity_poly.pdbx_seq_one_letter_code
_entity_poly.pdbx_strand_id
1 'polypeptide(L)'
;MSWSVETYYAFTRKGAGGNPAGVCLCDTFPDDATMLAIAKRMGFSETVFATRYAEGFRVRYFSPAAEVAFCGHATLALGKALAKKYGDGDFLLQLNHARIDVSCTDATATLSSPPASSRPLTQDILERYLAICHLSDNALAASLPAGLAFAGNLHLVLPLQSRSDVDEVSYDFDAAKTQMLTDNILTLVPLHITGNEIYMRNLFAAGDVYEDPATGAAAAAIGGYLRDNQALNYDESLNATLHFMQGDVMGQPCSLAALLSSEPDTPVRVSGEVAGPISSPVLI
;
A
#
# COMPACT_ATOMS: atom_id res chain seq x y z
N MET A 1 21.86 -22.94 -10.14
CA MET A 1 22.08 -21.50 -10.41
C MET A 1 21.84 -20.78 -9.09
N SER A 2 22.66 -19.80 -8.74
CA SER A 2 22.43 -18.97 -7.54
C SER A 2 21.69 -17.71 -7.95
N TRP A 3 20.69 -17.31 -7.18
CA TRP A 3 19.90 -16.10 -7.40
C TRP A 3 20.30 -15.05 -6.37
N SER A 4 20.45 -13.81 -6.82
CA SER A 4 20.80 -12.67 -5.96
C SER A 4 19.55 -11.88 -5.65
N VAL A 5 19.19 -11.78 -4.37
CA VAL A 5 18.04 -11.00 -3.89
C VAL A 5 18.52 -9.87 -3.01
N GLU A 6 18.19 -8.64 -3.37
CA GLU A 6 18.47 -7.45 -2.57
C GLU A 6 17.24 -7.07 -1.74
N THR A 7 17.43 -6.46 -0.56
CA THR A 7 16.35 -5.97 0.29
C THR A 7 16.22 -4.46 0.16
N TYR A 8 15.01 -4.01 -0.12
CA TYR A 8 14.63 -2.59 -0.15
C TYR A 8 13.47 -2.35 0.82
N TYR A 9 13.38 -1.12 1.33
CA TYR A 9 12.30 -0.68 2.24
C TYR A 9 11.54 0.47 1.56
N ALA A 10 10.32 0.20 1.15
CA ALA A 10 9.46 1.21 0.54
C ALA A 10 8.77 2.06 1.62
N PHE A 11 8.51 3.32 1.30
CA PHE A 11 7.82 4.27 2.17
C PHE A 11 8.58 4.59 3.48
N THR A 12 9.90 4.59 3.46
CA THR A 12 10.68 4.99 4.64
C THR A 12 10.32 6.41 5.07
N ARG A 13 10.43 6.68 6.37
CA ARG A 13 10.27 8.02 6.95
C ARG A 13 11.62 8.54 7.38
N LYS A 14 12.18 9.47 6.58
CA LYS A 14 13.53 10.03 6.82
C LYS A 14 14.61 8.94 6.95
N GLY A 15 14.55 7.96 6.06
CA GLY A 15 15.50 6.86 6.01
C GLY A 15 15.31 5.76 7.07
N ALA A 16 14.25 5.81 7.89
CA ALA A 16 13.95 4.81 8.92
C ALA A 16 12.61 4.12 8.66
N GLY A 17 12.41 2.94 9.22
CA GLY A 17 11.19 2.14 9.05
C GLY A 17 11.03 1.64 7.62
N GLY A 18 9.82 1.77 7.09
CA GLY A 18 9.47 1.33 5.74
C GLY A 18 8.94 -0.10 5.68
N ASN A 19 8.32 -0.45 4.56
CA ASN A 19 7.78 -1.78 4.28
C ASN A 19 8.82 -2.57 3.45
N PRO A 20 9.40 -3.67 3.99
CA PRO A 20 10.46 -4.41 3.31
C PRO A 20 9.94 -5.25 2.15
N ALA A 21 10.72 -5.32 1.07
CA ALA A 21 10.52 -6.25 -0.04
C ALA A 21 11.85 -6.83 -0.53
N GLY A 22 11.84 -8.10 -0.91
CA GLY A 22 12.93 -8.71 -1.67
C GLY A 22 12.82 -8.33 -3.14
N VAL A 23 13.95 -7.99 -3.78
CA VAL A 23 14.01 -7.67 -5.21
C VAL A 23 15.05 -8.56 -5.90
N CYS A 24 14.60 -9.34 -6.87
CA CYS A 24 15.45 -10.19 -7.72
C CYS A 24 15.40 -9.70 -9.18
N LEU A 25 16.45 -9.04 -9.63
CA LEU A 25 16.64 -8.73 -11.04
C LEU A 25 17.38 -9.90 -11.71
N CYS A 26 16.70 -10.67 -12.56
CA CYS A 26 17.21 -11.88 -13.18
C CYS A 26 17.23 -11.77 -14.71
N ASP A 27 18.14 -12.50 -15.34
CA ASP A 27 18.17 -12.58 -16.81
C ASP A 27 17.01 -13.43 -17.34
N THR A 28 16.68 -14.50 -16.63
CA THR A 28 15.50 -15.35 -16.85
C THR A 28 14.85 -15.68 -15.51
N PHE A 29 13.54 -15.87 -15.50
CA PHE A 29 12.87 -16.26 -14.26
C PHE A 29 13.33 -17.65 -13.78
N PRO A 30 13.51 -17.82 -12.44
CA PRO A 30 13.45 -19.14 -11.84
C PRO A 30 12.11 -19.83 -12.14
N ASP A 31 12.01 -21.13 -11.92
CA ASP A 31 10.71 -21.80 -11.91
C ASP A 31 9.86 -21.34 -10.70
N ASP A 32 8.56 -21.61 -10.76
CA ASP A 32 7.60 -21.17 -9.75
C ASP A 32 7.93 -21.69 -8.34
N ALA A 33 8.39 -22.94 -8.25
CA ALA A 33 8.76 -23.55 -6.97
C ALA A 33 9.99 -22.87 -6.35
N THR A 34 10.96 -22.51 -7.19
CA THR A 34 12.16 -21.77 -6.79
C THR A 34 11.81 -20.35 -6.33
N MET A 35 10.97 -19.61 -7.09
CA MET A 35 10.55 -18.26 -6.70
C MET A 35 9.79 -18.28 -5.35
N LEU A 36 8.90 -19.25 -5.15
CA LEU A 36 8.20 -19.42 -3.88
C LEU A 36 9.15 -19.77 -2.73
N ALA A 37 10.14 -20.63 -2.96
CA ALA A 37 11.15 -20.99 -1.96
C ALA A 37 12.01 -19.77 -1.57
N ILE A 38 12.36 -18.92 -2.54
CA ILE A 38 13.07 -17.67 -2.31
C ILE A 38 12.23 -16.72 -1.46
N ALA A 39 10.95 -16.51 -1.81
CA ALA A 39 10.05 -15.66 -1.05
C ALA A 39 9.88 -16.14 0.41
N LYS A 40 9.72 -17.45 0.62
CA LYS A 40 9.70 -18.06 1.96
C LYS A 40 10.97 -17.79 2.75
N ARG A 41 12.13 -17.88 2.11
CA ARG A 41 13.43 -17.67 2.78
C ARG A 41 13.64 -16.19 3.11
N MET A 42 13.18 -15.26 2.27
CA MET A 42 13.22 -13.81 2.56
C MET A 42 12.34 -13.45 3.74
N GLY A 43 11.18 -14.10 3.91
CA GLY A 43 10.30 -13.92 5.05
C GLY A 43 9.58 -12.55 5.08
N PHE A 44 9.63 -11.79 4.00
CA PHE A 44 8.85 -10.55 3.83
C PHE A 44 7.45 -10.87 3.30
N SER A 45 6.54 -9.91 3.40
CA SER A 45 5.21 -10.06 2.80
C SER A 45 5.30 -10.39 1.31
N GLU A 46 6.20 -9.74 0.57
CA GLU A 46 6.45 -10.05 -0.84
C GLU A 46 7.93 -9.96 -1.24
N THR A 47 8.25 -10.81 -2.23
CA THR A 47 9.47 -10.75 -3.04
C THR A 47 9.07 -10.56 -4.50
N VAL A 48 9.67 -9.58 -5.16
CA VAL A 48 9.44 -9.29 -6.58
C VAL A 48 10.59 -9.82 -7.43
N PHE A 49 10.21 -10.46 -8.54
CA PHE A 49 11.13 -10.96 -9.57
C PHE A 49 10.89 -10.19 -10.86
N ALA A 50 11.97 -9.70 -11.47
CA ALA A 50 11.88 -8.96 -12.71
C ALA A 50 12.96 -9.40 -13.71
N THR A 51 12.56 -9.50 -14.99
CA THR A 51 13.46 -9.79 -16.11
C THR A 51 13.18 -8.82 -17.25
N ARG A 52 14.16 -8.55 -18.09
CA ARG A 52 13.97 -7.72 -19.31
C ARG A 52 12.93 -8.36 -20.22
N TYR A 53 12.01 -7.55 -20.73
CA TYR A 53 10.95 -7.98 -21.64
C TYR A 53 10.53 -6.82 -22.56
N ALA A 54 10.73 -6.97 -23.85
CA ALA A 54 10.46 -5.92 -24.82
C ALA A 54 11.10 -4.57 -24.41
N GLU A 55 10.32 -3.49 -24.34
CA GLU A 55 10.77 -2.16 -23.95
C GLU A 55 10.81 -1.94 -22.42
N GLY A 56 10.42 -2.96 -21.63
CA GLY A 56 10.30 -2.84 -20.18
C GLY A 56 10.76 -4.08 -19.43
N PHE A 57 9.99 -4.46 -18.43
CA PHE A 57 10.28 -5.60 -17.58
C PHE A 57 9.04 -6.48 -17.40
N ARG A 58 9.21 -7.80 -17.48
CA ARG A 58 8.24 -8.78 -17.02
C ARG A 58 8.42 -8.94 -15.52
N VAL A 59 7.31 -8.89 -14.74
CA VAL A 59 7.35 -8.83 -13.28
C VAL A 59 6.39 -9.87 -12.69
N ARG A 60 6.84 -10.52 -11.63
CA ARG A 60 6.05 -11.46 -10.81
C ARG A 60 6.30 -11.21 -9.33
N TYR A 61 5.27 -11.35 -8.52
CA TYR A 61 5.34 -11.13 -7.06
C TYR A 61 4.97 -12.42 -6.33
N PHE A 62 5.73 -12.73 -5.29
CA PHE A 62 5.49 -13.90 -4.46
C PHE A 62 5.46 -13.51 -2.99
N SER A 63 4.37 -13.87 -2.31
CA SER A 63 4.35 -13.98 -0.86
C SER A 63 5.00 -15.30 -0.43
N PRO A 64 5.27 -15.53 0.87
CA PRO A 64 5.72 -16.84 1.36
C PRO A 64 4.75 -17.99 1.08
N ALA A 65 3.47 -17.69 0.79
CA ALA A 65 2.42 -18.69 0.57
C ALA A 65 2.15 -18.98 -0.92
N ALA A 66 2.16 -17.94 -1.78
CA ALA A 66 1.73 -18.05 -3.16
C ALA A 66 2.22 -16.88 -4.03
N GLU A 67 2.09 -17.00 -5.35
CA GLU A 67 2.17 -15.85 -6.26
C GLU A 67 0.98 -14.92 -6.03
N VAL A 68 1.24 -13.60 -6.00
CA VAL A 68 0.22 -12.55 -5.89
C VAL A 68 0.18 -11.72 -7.17
N ALA A 69 -0.99 -11.23 -7.53
CA ALA A 69 -1.20 -10.54 -8.80
C ALA A 69 -0.44 -9.20 -8.88
N PHE A 70 -0.35 -8.48 -7.76
CA PHE A 70 0.26 -7.16 -7.65
C PHE A 70 0.60 -6.82 -6.20
N CYS A 71 1.68 -6.06 -6.01
CA CYS A 71 2.04 -5.49 -4.70
C CYS A 71 2.68 -4.11 -4.88
N GLY A 72 2.06 -3.06 -4.31
CA GLY A 72 2.48 -1.67 -4.48
C GLY A 72 3.86 -1.38 -3.89
N HIS A 73 4.11 -1.73 -2.61
CA HIS A 73 5.39 -1.46 -1.97
C HIS A 73 6.56 -2.24 -2.62
N ALA A 74 6.33 -3.51 -3.02
CA ALA A 74 7.33 -4.28 -3.74
C ALA A 74 7.60 -3.71 -5.15
N THR A 75 6.60 -3.09 -5.79
CA THR A 75 6.79 -2.38 -7.07
C THR A 75 7.65 -1.12 -6.89
N LEU A 76 7.44 -0.35 -5.82
CA LEU A 76 8.30 0.80 -5.52
C LEU A 76 9.74 0.36 -5.21
N ALA A 77 9.91 -0.73 -4.45
CA ALA A 77 11.21 -1.35 -4.20
C ALA A 77 11.90 -1.78 -5.51
N LEU A 78 11.16 -2.41 -6.43
CA LEU A 78 11.65 -2.75 -7.76
C LEU A 78 12.04 -1.50 -8.56
N GLY A 79 11.21 -0.45 -8.56
CA GLY A 79 11.52 0.82 -9.23
C GLY A 79 12.85 1.39 -8.78
N LYS A 80 13.13 1.40 -7.46
CA LYS A 80 14.41 1.83 -6.90
C LYS A 80 15.58 0.96 -7.36
N ALA A 81 15.41 -0.36 -7.40
CA ALA A 81 16.43 -1.27 -7.90
C ALA A 81 16.72 -1.06 -9.40
N LEU A 82 15.68 -0.77 -10.20
CA LEU A 82 15.81 -0.45 -11.61
C LEU A 82 16.52 0.90 -11.81
N ALA A 83 16.12 1.94 -11.07
CA ALA A 83 16.77 3.25 -11.13
C ALA A 83 18.25 3.17 -10.75
N LYS A 84 18.59 2.41 -9.71
CA LYS A 84 19.99 2.16 -9.34
C LYS A 84 20.79 1.51 -10.48
N LYS A 85 20.18 0.62 -11.26
CA LYS A 85 20.86 -0.12 -12.32
C LYS A 85 20.87 0.60 -13.67
N TYR A 86 19.82 1.36 -13.98
CA TYR A 86 19.58 1.94 -15.31
C TYR A 86 19.49 3.46 -15.35
N GLY A 87 19.56 4.12 -14.18
CA GLY A 87 19.33 5.56 -14.00
C GLY A 87 17.87 5.88 -13.68
N ASP A 88 17.63 7.11 -13.22
CA ASP A 88 16.29 7.62 -12.94
C ASP A 88 15.39 7.60 -14.19
N GLY A 89 14.10 7.35 -14.00
CA GLY A 89 13.14 7.34 -15.10
C GLY A 89 11.87 6.56 -14.84
N ASP A 90 11.12 6.39 -15.91
CA ASP A 90 9.88 5.61 -15.93
C ASP A 90 10.17 4.20 -16.44
N PHE A 91 9.70 3.21 -15.70
CA PHE A 91 9.89 1.81 -16.03
C PHE A 91 8.54 1.14 -16.29
N LEU A 92 8.41 0.60 -17.50
CA LEU A 92 7.22 -0.15 -17.89
C LEU A 92 7.29 -1.57 -17.34
N LEU A 93 6.27 -1.98 -16.62
CA LEU A 93 6.17 -3.27 -15.97
C LEU A 93 4.99 -4.08 -16.54
N GLN A 94 5.29 -5.24 -17.10
CA GLN A 94 4.29 -6.20 -17.59
C GLN A 94 4.03 -7.24 -16.50
N LEU A 95 2.88 -7.17 -15.87
CA LEU A 95 2.37 -8.14 -14.89
C LEU A 95 1.64 -9.30 -15.57
N ASN A 96 1.11 -10.25 -14.79
CA ASN A 96 0.34 -11.38 -15.33
C ASN A 96 -0.90 -10.90 -16.09
N HIS A 97 -1.62 -9.91 -15.55
CA HIS A 97 -2.91 -9.47 -16.07
C HIS A 97 -3.00 -7.95 -16.29
N ALA A 98 -1.91 -7.22 -16.10
CA ALA A 98 -1.90 -5.77 -16.20
C ALA A 98 -0.57 -5.24 -16.74
N ARG A 99 -0.60 -3.99 -17.16
CA ARG A 99 0.56 -3.19 -17.55
C ARG A 99 0.54 -1.94 -16.70
N ILE A 100 1.65 -1.63 -16.03
CA ILE A 100 1.77 -0.48 -15.16
C ILE A 100 3.11 0.20 -15.38
N ASP A 101 3.21 1.46 -14.98
CA ASP A 101 4.45 2.21 -14.97
C ASP A 101 4.83 2.56 -13.52
N VAL A 102 6.13 2.48 -13.20
CA VAL A 102 6.70 3.02 -11.98
C VAL A 102 7.71 4.10 -12.34
N SER A 103 7.46 5.32 -11.83
CA SER A 103 8.41 6.43 -11.96
C SER A 103 9.37 6.40 -10.78
N CYS A 104 10.66 6.49 -11.02
CA CYS A 104 11.64 6.47 -9.95
C CYS A 104 12.72 7.52 -10.14
N THR A 105 13.04 8.20 -9.04
CA THR A 105 14.22 9.07 -8.90
C THR A 105 15.15 8.49 -7.85
N ASP A 106 16.31 9.10 -7.64
CA ASP A 106 17.24 8.66 -6.58
C ASP A 106 16.60 8.65 -5.18
N ALA A 107 15.63 9.51 -4.92
CA ALA A 107 14.99 9.65 -3.61
C ALA A 107 13.65 8.92 -3.48
N THR A 108 12.83 8.93 -4.52
CA THR A 108 11.42 8.51 -4.44
C THR A 108 11.01 7.59 -5.59
N ALA A 109 10.06 6.71 -5.30
CA ALA A 109 9.34 5.96 -6.33
C ALA A 109 7.86 6.31 -6.28
N THR A 110 7.20 6.32 -7.46
CA THR A 110 5.80 6.71 -7.63
C THR A 110 5.05 5.71 -8.49
N LEU A 111 3.85 5.36 -8.06
CA LEU A 111 2.89 4.55 -8.80
C LEU A 111 1.58 5.31 -8.98
N SER A 112 0.89 5.05 -10.09
CA SER A 112 -0.50 5.47 -10.28
C SER A 112 -1.44 4.32 -9.92
N SER A 113 -2.48 4.63 -9.15
CA SER A 113 -3.55 3.67 -8.85
C SER A 113 -4.51 3.53 -10.05
N PRO A 114 -5.38 2.52 -10.07
CA PRO A 114 -6.64 2.61 -10.81
C PRO A 114 -7.44 3.85 -10.40
N PRO A 115 -8.46 4.25 -11.18
CA PRO A 115 -9.36 5.33 -10.78
C PRO A 115 -9.89 5.13 -9.37
N ALA A 116 -9.80 6.18 -8.54
CA ALA A 116 -10.21 6.14 -7.15
C ALA A 116 -11.63 6.67 -6.98
N SER A 117 -12.43 5.99 -6.16
CA SER A 117 -13.81 6.35 -5.88
C SER A 117 -14.22 5.93 -4.47
N SER A 118 -15.35 6.43 -3.99
CA SER A 118 -15.90 6.04 -2.70
C SER A 118 -17.42 5.87 -2.73
N ARG A 119 -17.94 5.19 -1.70
CA ARG A 119 -19.38 5.05 -1.47
C ARG A 119 -19.69 4.97 0.02
N PRO A 120 -20.89 5.42 0.44
CA PRO A 120 -21.31 5.32 1.83
C PRO A 120 -21.37 3.87 2.31
N LEU A 121 -21.20 3.68 3.62
CA LEU A 121 -21.57 2.44 4.31
C LEU A 121 -23.06 2.42 4.63
N THR A 122 -23.66 1.23 4.65
CA THR A 122 -24.96 1.05 5.32
C THR A 122 -24.75 0.96 6.82
N GLN A 123 -25.77 1.35 7.60
CA GLN A 123 -25.67 1.41 9.06
C GLN A 123 -25.36 0.02 9.66
N ASP A 124 -25.94 -1.04 9.15
CA ASP A 124 -25.71 -2.42 9.59
C ASP A 124 -24.26 -2.90 9.36
N ILE A 125 -23.64 -2.48 8.27
CA ILE A 125 -22.22 -2.76 8.00
C ILE A 125 -21.35 -1.98 8.98
N LEU A 126 -21.63 -0.68 9.18
CA LEU A 126 -20.89 0.16 10.11
C LEU A 126 -20.91 -0.42 11.53
N GLU A 127 -22.08 -0.71 12.07
CA GLU A 127 -22.25 -1.26 13.43
C GLU A 127 -21.46 -2.58 13.60
N ARG A 128 -21.47 -3.43 12.61
CA ARG A 128 -20.74 -4.70 12.61
C ARG A 128 -19.22 -4.50 12.71
N TYR A 129 -18.66 -3.59 11.90
CA TYR A 129 -17.22 -3.32 11.93
C TYR A 129 -16.79 -2.51 13.17
N LEU A 130 -17.63 -1.64 13.69
CA LEU A 130 -17.37 -0.98 14.97
C LEU A 130 -17.29 -2.02 16.11
N ALA A 131 -18.22 -2.97 16.14
CA ALA A 131 -18.18 -4.06 17.13
C ALA A 131 -16.92 -4.93 16.98
N ILE A 132 -16.51 -5.29 15.77
CA ILE A 132 -15.27 -6.02 15.49
C ILE A 132 -14.03 -5.25 15.96
N CYS A 133 -14.03 -3.93 15.80
CA CYS A 133 -12.92 -3.06 16.22
C CYS A 133 -13.03 -2.57 17.67
N HIS A 134 -14.00 -3.08 18.46
CA HIS A 134 -14.27 -2.64 19.83
C HIS A 134 -14.49 -1.11 19.97
N LEU A 135 -15.00 -0.49 18.91
CA LEU A 135 -15.31 0.94 18.86
C LEU A 135 -16.79 1.19 19.10
N SER A 136 -17.10 2.37 19.66
CA SER A 136 -18.46 2.92 19.71
C SER A 136 -18.64 4.01 18.66
N ASP A 137 -19.89 4.36 18.34
CA ASP A 137 -20.21 5.47 17.42
C ASP A 137 -19.55 6.78 17.83
N ASN A 138 -19.38 7.00 19.14
CA ASN A 138 -18.73 8.19 19.68
C ASN A 138 -17.22 8.26 19.35
N ALA A 139 -16.59 7.20 18.90
CA ALA A 139 -15.18 7.24 18.47
C ALA A 139 -15.03 7.87 17.08
N LEU A 140 -16.10 7.88 16.28
CA LEU A 140 -16.07 8.41 14.93
C LEU A 140 -15.99 9.94 14.92
N ALA A 141 -15.20 10.49 14.01
CA ALA A 141 -15.13 11.93 13.78
C ALA A 141 -16.44 12.43 13.13
N ALA A 142 -17.04 13.48 13.68
CA ALA A 142 -18.28 14.03 13.15
C ALA A 142 -18.11 14.74 11.79
N SER A 143 -16.88 15.07 11.41
CA SER A 143 -16.57 15.81 10.18
C SER A 143 -16.58 14.99 8.89
N LEU A 144 -16.47 13.67 8.99
CA LEU A 144 -16.42 12.76 7.85
C LEU A 144 -17.14 11.45 8.17
N PRO A 145 -18.03 10.96 7.29
CA PRO A 145 -18.72 9.70 7.51
C PRO A 145 -17.77 8.51 7.30
N ALA A 146 -17.92 7.43 8.05
CA ALA A 146 -17.31 6.16 7.68
C ALA A 146 -17.78 5.73 6.27
N GLY A 147 -16.90 5.11 5.49
CA GLY A 147 -17.19 4.82 4.09
C GLY A 147 -16.36 3.69 3.50
N LEU A 148 -16.73 3.27 2.30
CA LEU A 148 -15.96 2.35 1.47
C LEU A 148 -15.20 3.15 0.43
N ALA A 149 -13.88 2.95 0.37
CA ALA A 149 -12.97 3.59 -0.56
C ALA A 149 -12.33 2.55 -1.48
N PHE A 150 -12.18 2.87 -2.76
CA PHE A 150 -11.67 1.97 -3.79
C PHE A 150 -10.59 2.66 -4.63
N ALA A 151 -9.50 1.94 -4.86
CA ALA A 151 -8.46 2.27 -5.84
C ALA A 151 -7.75 0.97 -6.30
N GLY A 152 -8.53 0.07 -6.89
CA GLY A 152 -8.10 -1.29 -7.23
C GLY A 152 -8.46 -2.34 -6.18
N ASN A 153 -8.49 -1.97 -4.91
CA ASN A 153 -8.99 -2.77 -3.79
C ASN A 153 -9.99 -1.97 -2.98
N LEU A 154 -10.87 -2.66 -2.27
CA LEU A 154 -11.87 -2.04 -1.42
C LEU A 154 -11.38 -1.96 0.02
N HIS A 155 -11.43 -0.76 0.58
CA HIS A 155 -11.00 -0.45 1.93
C HIS A 155 -12.17 0.16 2.72
N LEU A 156 -12.34 -0.27 3.97
CA LEU A 156 -13.31 0.36 4.87
C LEU A 156 -12.60 1.44 5.68
N VAL A 157 -13.04 2.68 5.53
CA VAL A 157 -12.45 3.87 6.17
C VAL A 157 -13.25 4.22 7.41
N LEU A 158 -12.57 4.32 8.57
CA LEU A 158 -13.11 4.71 9.85
C LEU A 158 -12.41 5.99 10.34
N PRO A 159 -12.95 7.19 10.04
CA PRO A 159 -12.40 8.43 10.57
C PRO A 159 -12.63 8.51 12.09
N LEU A 160 -11.56 8.66 12.87
CA LEU A 160 -11.61 8.73 14.34
C LEU A 160 -11.29 10.14 14.83
N GLN A 161 -11.70 10.46 16.04
CA GLN A 161 -11.60 11.82 16.61
C GLN A 161 -10.17 12.27 16.85
N SER A 162 -9.28 11.35 17.21
CA SER A 162 -7.88 11.68 17.52
C SER A 162 -6.91 10.61 17.03
N ARG A 163 -5.62 10.98 16.94
CA ARG A 163 -4.54 10.04 16.69
C ARG A 163 -4.46 8.95 17.78
N SER A 164 -4.69 9.32 19.05
CA SER A 164 -4.70 8.37 20.16
C SER A 164 -5.76 7.29 19.94
N ASP A 165 -6.94 7.67 19.45
CA ASP A 165 -8.00 6.71 19.17
C ASP A 165 -7.56 5.71 18.07
N VAL A 166 -6.83 6.19 17.05
CA VAL A 166 -6.27 5.32 16.01
C VAL A 166 -5.23 4.35 16.59
N ASP A 167 -4.33 4.84 17.46
CA ASP A 167 -3.29 4.02 18.11
C ASP A 167 -3.89 2.90 18.96
N GLU A 168 -4.99 3.17 19.65
CA GLU A 168 -5.65 2.27 20.60
C GLU A 168 -6.58 1.24 19.93
N VAL A 169 -6.87 1.35 18.63
CA VAL A 169 -7.73 0.37 17.94
C VAL A 169 -7.15 -1.04 18.09
N SER A 170 -7.96 -1.90 18.64
CA SER A 170 -7.76 -3.36 18.61
C SER A 170 -8.96 -4.01 17.96
N TYR A 171 -8.79 -5.21 17.43
CA TYR A 171 -9.88 -5.88 16.73
C TYR A 171 -9.83 -7.41 16.89
N ASP A 172 -11.00 -8.04 16.78
CA ASP A 172 -11.10 -9.49 16.71
C ASP A 172 -10.65 -9.95 15.31
N PHE A 173 -9.49 -10.57 15.25
CA PHE A 173 -8.85 -10.96 13.99
C PHE A 173 -9.69 -11.98 13.18
N ASP A 174 -10.22 -13.02 13.84
CA ASP A 174 -10.96 -14.09 13.16
C ASP A 174 -12.35 -13.60 12.70
N ALA A 175 -13.02 -12.81 13.53
CA ALA A 175 -14.28 -12.16 13.17
C ALA A 175 -14.07 -11.18 12.00
N ALA A 176 -13.01 -10.33 12.08
CA ALA A 176 -12.65 -9.40 11.01
C ALA A 176 -12.36 -10.15 9.71
N LYS A 177 -11.53 -11.19 9.74
CA LYS A 177 -11.17 -11.97 8.55
C LYS A 177 -12.41 -12.56 7.89
N THR A 178 -13.28 -13.19 8.67
CA THR A 178 -14.53 -13.80 8.15
C THR A 178 -15.42 -12.76 7.49
N GLN A 179 -15.60 -11.60 8.16
CA GLN A 179 -16.49 -10.56 7.68
C GLN A 179 -15.91 -9.82 6.47
N MET A 180 -14.62 -9.49 6.48
CA MET A 180 -13.93 -8.81 5.38
C MET A 180 -13.97 -9.65 4.11
N LEU A 181 -13.75 -10.97 4.20
CA LEU A 181 -13.86 -11.88 3.06
C LEU A 181 -15.30 -11.96 2.53
N THR A 182 -16.31 -11.94 3.40
CA THR A 182 -17.73 -11.94 3.04
C THR A 182 -18.13 -10.67 2.30
N ASP A 183 -17.67 -9.52 2.77
CA ASP A 183 -18.00 -8.19 2.23
C ASP A 183 -17.06 -7.76 1.07
N ASN A 184 -16.07 -8.59 0.73
CA ASN A 184 -15.02 -8.29 -0.24
C ASN A 184 -14.25 -7.00 0.11
N ILE A 185 -13.99 -6.77 1.39
CA ILE A 185 -13.19 -5.65 1.91
C ILE A 185 -11.79 -6.18 2.18
N LEU A 186 -10.77 -5.52 1.59
CA LEU A 186 -9.39 -5.97 1.75
C LEU A 186 -8.80 -5.55 3.10
N THR A 187 -9.01 -4.29 3.51
CA THR A 187 -8.47 -3.78 4.78
C THR A 187 -9.45 -2.85 5.49
N LEU A 188 -9.33 -2.78 6.83
CA LEU A 188 -9.99 -1.77 7.66
C LEU A 188 -8.96 -0.68 7.96
N VAL A 189 -9.36 0.58 7.75
CA VAL A 189 -8.45 1.72 7.88
C VAL A 189 -9.00 2.72 8.90
N PRO A 190 -8.71 2.53 10.19
CA PRO A 190 -8.90 3.60 11.17
C PRO A 190 -7.89 4.72 10.87
N LEU A 191 -8.37 5.96 10.82
CA LEU A 191 -7.54 7.11 10.51
C LEU A 191 -7.99 8.38 11.26
N HIS A 192 -7.03 9.30 11.43
CA HIS A 192 -7.25 10.66 11.91
C HIS A 192 -6.66 11.67 10.92
N ILE A 193 -7.37 12.79 10.70
CA ILE A 193 -7.00 13.79 9.69
C ILE A 193 -6.77 15.13 10.35
N THR A 194 -5.65 15.76 10.01
CA THR A 194 -5.34 17.14 10.39
C THR A 194 -4.83 17.90 9.15
N GLY A 195 -5.72 18.68 8.53
CA GLY A 195 -5.40 19.32 7.25
C GLY A 195 -5.12 18.29 6.17
N ASN A 196 -3.92 18.33 5.58
CA ASN A 196 -3.48 17.39 4.55
C ASN A 196 -2.68 16.19 5.12
N GLU A 197 -2.53 16.12 6.44
CA GLU A 197 -1.83 15.03 7.12
C GLU A 197 -2.85 13.98 7.60
N ILE A 198 -2.63 12.73 7.20
CA ILE A 198 -3.46 11.59 7.56
C ILE A 198 -2.60 10.63 8.37
N TYR A 199 -3.00 10.39 9.61
CA TYR A 199 -2.44 9.34 10.44
C TYR A 199 -3.37 8.13 10.37
N MET A 200 -2.83 6.98 9.97
CA MET A 200 -3.67 5.79 9.75
C MET A 200 -2.97 4.50 10.19
N ARG A 201 -3.80 3.50 10.44
CA ARG A 201 -3.40 2.09 10.50
C ARG A 201 -4.12 1.31 9.41
N ASN A 202 -3.57 0.18 9.01
CA ASN A 202 -4.15 -0.66 7.96
C ASN A 202 -4.28 -2.10 8.44
N LEU A 203 -5.43 -2.44 8.98
CA LEU A 203 -5.73 -3.75 9.56
C LEU A 203 -6.08 -4.72 8.44
N PHE A 204 -5.34 -5.84 8.33
CA PHE A 204 -5.33 -6.67 7.13
C PHE A 204 -5.66 -8.15 7.39
N ALA A 205 -6.68 -8.43 8.18
CA ALA A 205 -7.09 -9.80 8.50
C ALA A 205 -7.45 -10.64 7.26
N ALA A 206 -8.05 -10.04 6.21
CA ALA A 206 -8.34 -10.73 4.96
C ALA A 206 -7.08 -11.29 4.26
N GLY A 207 -5.91 -10.71 4.50
CA GLY A 207 -4.61 -11.17 4.00
C GLY A 207 -3.82 -12.05 4.98
N ASP A 208 -4.44 -12.55 6.03
CA ASP A 208 -3.78 -13.32 7.11
C ASP A 208 -2.68 -12.55 7.86
N VAL A 209 -2.74 -11.22 7.85
CA VAL A 209 -1.82 -10.31 8.52
C VAL A 209 -2.59 -9.41 9.46
N TYR A 210 -2.09 -9.22 10.69
CA TYR A 210 -2.78 -8.36 11.66
C TYR A 210 -2.81 -6.90 11.18
N GLU A 211 -1.68 -6.39 10.71
CA GLU A 211 -1.53 -5.00 10.24
C GLU A 211 -0.43 -4.91 9.17
N ASP A 212 -0.63 -4.10 8.14
CA ASP A 212 0.37 -3.79 7.12
C ASP A 212 1.02 -2.42 7.43
N PRO A 213 2.36 -2.30 7.44
CA PRO A 213 3.04 -1.07 7.85
C PRO A 213 2.94 0.07 6.84
N ALA A 214 2.70 -0.21 5.54
CA ALA A 214 2.55 0.83 4.52
C ALA A 214 1.76 0.34 3.32
N THR A 215 0.57 0.91 3.11
CA THR A 215 -0.41 0.46 2.12
C THR A 215 -0.74 1.56 1.10
N GLY A 216 -0.01 1.56 -0.02
CA GLY A 216 -0.20 2.56 -1.08
C GLY A 216 -1.60 2.52 -1.69
N ALA A 217 -2.21 1.34 -1.84
CA ALA A 217 -3.58 1.20 -2.36
C ALA A 217 -4.61 1.86 -1.44
N ALA A 218 -4.46 1.72 -0.12
CA ALA A 218 -5.32 2.40 0.85
C ALA A 218 -5.12 3.93 0.80
N ALA A 219 -3.86 4.41 0.70
CA ALA A 219 -3.59 5.84 0.57
C ALA A 219 -4.25 6.44 -0.68
N ALA A 220 -4.20 5.73 -1.81
CA ALA A 220 -4.88 6.13 -3.05
C ALA A 220 -6.41 6.15 -2.88
N ALA A 221 -6.98 5.11 -2.29
CA ALA A 221 -8.41 4.99 -2.05
C ALA A 221 -8.93 6.10 -1.12
N ILE A 222 -8.18 6.40 -0.05
CA ILE A 222 -8.49 7.49 0.88
C ILE A 222 -8.43 8.85 0.16
N GLY A 223 -7.50 9.06 -0.77
CA GLY A 223 -7.48 10.24 -1.62
C GLY A 223 -8.79 10.44 -2.36
N GLY A 224 -9.29 9.40 -3.05
CA GLY A 224 -10.60 9.39 -3.70
C GLY A 224 -11.75 9.62 -2.72
N TYR A 225 -11.72 8.95 -1.58
CA TYR A 225 -12.72 9.12 -0.53
C TYR A 225 -12.80 10.57 -0.02
N LEU A 226 -11.67 11.22 0.23
CA LEU A 226 -11.64 12.61 0.69
C LEU A 226 -12.13 13.59 -0.39
N ARG A 227 -11.76 13.35 -1.66
CA ARG A 227 -12.28 14.10 -2.81
C ARG A 227 -13.81 14.02 -2.90
N ASP A 228 -14.34 12.81 -2.87
CA ASP A 228 -15.78 12.56 -3.06
C ASP A 228 -16.61 13.13 -1.89
N ASN A 229 -16.03 13.22 -0.68
CA ASN A 229 -16.63 13.86 0.49
C ASN A 229 -16.32 15.37 0.61
N GLN A 230 -15.70 15.99 -0.44
CA GLN A 230 -15.39 17.43 -0.49
C GLN A 230 -14.51 17.91 0.68
N ALA A 231 -13.63 17.05 1.17
CA ALA A 231 -12.77 17.28 2.33
C ALA A 231 -11.35 17.73 1.96
N LEU A 232 -11.10 18.09 0.69
CA LEU A 232 -9.80 18.48 0.20
C LEU A 232 -9.71 19.97 -0.12
N ASN A 233 -8.53 20.52 0.14
CA ASN A 233 -8.13 21.82 -0.38
C ASN A 233 -7.25 21.59 -1.61
N TYR A 234 -7.60 22.26 -2.71
CA TYR A 234 -6.88 22.16 -3.98
C TYR A 234 -5.99 23.38 -4.21
N ASP A 235 -4.87 23.19 -4.87
CA ASP A 235 -4.01 24.26 -5.36
C ASP A 235 -4.60 24.94 -6.62
N GLU A 236 -3.87 25.92 -7.18
CA GLU A 236 -4.29 26.66 -8.40
C GLU A 236 -4.42 25.74 -9.63
N SER A 237 -3.75 24.60 -9.63
CA SER A 237 -3.82 23.59 -10.70
C SER A 237 -4.90 22.53 -10.45
N LEU A 238 -5.76 22.74 -9.46
CA LEU A 238 -6.81 21.80 -9.02
C LEU A 238 -6.26 20.44 -8.59
N ASN A 239 -5.07 20.43 -7.99
CA ASN A 239 -4.47 19.24 -7.38
C ASN A 239 -4.44 19.36 -5.85
N ALA A 240 -4.53 18.21 -5.18
CA ALA A 240 -4.31 18.09 -3.75
C ALA A 240 -3.18 17.11 -3.47
N THR A 241 -2.33 17.45 -2.50
CA THR A 241 -1.30 16.54 -1.99
C THR A 241 -1.62 16.18 -0.55
N LEU A 242 -1.68 14.88 -0.29
CA LEU A 242 -1.93 14.30 1.04
C LEU A 242 -0.66 13.61 1.54
N HIS A 243 -0.41 13.70 2.82
CA HIS A 243 0.72 13.06 3.50
C HIS A 243 0.21 12.05 4.51
N PHE A 244 0.59 10.80 4.34
CA PHE A 244 0.18 9.70 5.20
C PHE A 244 1.30 9.28 6.12
N MET A 245 0.96 9.05 7.38
CA MET A 245 1.80 8.42 8.40
C MET A 245 1.16 7.09 8.79
N GLN A 246 1.91 6.00 8.65
CA GLN A 246 1.46 4.64 8.93
C GLN A 246 2.58 3.83 9.60
N GLY A 247 2.24 2.74 10.27
CA GLY A 247 3.20 1.77 10.81
C GLY A 247 3.85 2.17 12.14
N ASP A 248 3.47 3.31 12.74
CA ASP A 248 4.06 3.78 14.00
C ASP A 248 3.84 2.78 15.16
N VAL A 249 2.61 2.25 15.29
CA VAL A 249 2.25 1.26 16.33
C VAL A 249 3.03 -0.04 16.16
N MET A 250 3.41 -0.37 14.93
CA MET A 250 4.23 -1.56 14.60
C MET A 250 5.73 -1.35 14.84
N GLY A 251 6.18 -0.13 15.18
CA GLY A 251 7.59 0.23 15.25
C GLY A 251 8.28 0.30 13.87
N GLN A 252 7.50 0.37 12.79
CA GLN A 252 7.94 0.49 11.41
C GLN A 252 7.40 1.78 10.79
N PRO A 253 7.87 2.96 11.22
CA PRO A 253 7.31 4.23 10.75
C PRO A 253 7.45 4.40 9.25
N CYS A 254 6.33 4.63 8.58
CA CYS A 254 6.24 4.83 7.14
C CYS A 254 5.65 6.20 6.80
N SER A 255 6.02 6.73 5.63
CA SER A 255 5.49 7.98 5.07
C SER A 255 5.16 7.79 3.60
N LEU A 256 3.91 8.12 3.23
CA LEU A 256 3.43 8.06 1.87
C LEU A 256 2.90 9.44 1.48
N ALA A 257 3.02 9.80 0.21
CA ALA A 257 2.34 10.96 -0.34
C ALA A 257 1.38 10.52 -1.44
N ALA A 258 0.20 11.14 -1.49
CA ALA A 258 -0.75 10.93 -2.58
C ALA A 258 -1.05 12.27 -3.26
N LEU A 259 -0.86 12.32 -4.57
CA LEU A 259 -1.21 13.44 -5.42
C LEU A 259 -2.43 13.06 -6.26
N LEU A 260 -3.47 13.86 -6.20
CA LEU A 260 -4.72 13.63 -6.93
C LEU A 260 -5.32 14.95 -7.46
N SER A 261 -6.05 14.83 -8.55
CA SER A 261 -6.82 15.95 -9.11
C SER A 261 -8.20 16.06 -8.48
N SER A 262 -8.87 17.19 -8.68
CA SER A 262 -10.25 17.41 -8.29
C SER A 262 -11.26 16.60 -9.13
N GLU A 263 -10.84 16.05 -10.27
CA GLU A 263 -11.71 15.31 -11.18
C GLU A 263 -12.09 13.95 -10.60
N PRO A 264 -13.39 13.61 -10.55
CA PRO A 264 -13.88 12.32 -10.10
C PRO A 264 -13.33 11.15 -10.95
N ASP A 265 -13.31 9.96 -10.37
CA ASP A 265 -12.93 8.71 -11.05
C ASP A 265 -11.57 8.78 -11.78
N THR A 266 -10.62 9.53 -11.23
CA THR A 266 -9.26 9.63 -11.76
C THR A 266 -8.26 8.85 -10.89
N PRO A 267 -7.14 8.39 -11.49
CA PRO A 267 -6.05 7.77 -10.72
C PRO A 267 -5.45 8.72 -9.69
N VAL A 268 -4.95 8.14 -8.61
CA VAL A 268 -4.16 8.82 -7.59
C VAL A 268 -2.71 8.37 -7.72
N ARG A 269 -1.78 9.32 -7.73
CA ARG A 269 -0.34 9.03 -7.76
C ARG A 269 0.17 8.89 -6.33
N VAL A 270 0.61 7.69 -5.96
CA VAL A 270 1.17 7.41 -4.64
C VAL A 270 2.67 7.31 -4.74
N SER A 271 3.37 8.06 -3.91
CA SER A 271 4.82 8.12 -3.87
C SER A 271 5.36 7.95 -2.45
N GLY A 272 6.61 7.53 -2.36
CA GLY A 272 7.34 7.48 -1.11
C GLY A 272 8.83 7.28 -1.30
N GLU A 273 9.57 7.58 -0.25
CA GLU A 273 11.00 7.33 -0.18
C GLU A 273 11.25 5.82 -0.16
N VAL A 274 12.26 5.36 -0.89
CA VAL A 274 12.68 3.96 -0.90
C VAL A 274 14.16 3.86 -0.52
N ALA A 275 14.42 3.22 0.61
CA ALA A 275 15.79 2.95 1.06
C ALA A 275 16.26 1.58 0.57
N GLY A 276 17.54 1.48 0.26
CA GLY A 276 18.18 0.21 -0.12
C GLY A 276 19.13 0.29 -1.30
N PRO A 277 19.79 -0.88 -1.58
CA PRO A 277 19.72 -2.09 -0.79
C PRO A 277 20.40 -1.93 0.58
N ILE A 278 19.78 -2.47 1.64
CA ILE A 278 20.26 -2.27 3.02
C ILE A 278 21.24 -3.38 3.45
N SER A 279 21.20 -4.52 2.79
CA SER A 279 22.08 -5.66 3.06
C SER A 279 22.78 -6.13 1.80
N SER A 280 23.87 -6.87 1.99
CA SER A 280 24.47 -7.62 0.88
C SER A 280 23.43 -8.55 0.28
N PRO A 281 23.46 -8.76 -1.05
CA PRO A 281 22.52 -9.67 -1.68
C PRO A 281 22.53 -11.05 -1.04
N VAL A 282 21.34 -11.60 -0.79
CA VAL A 282 21.21 -12.99 -0.35
C VAL A 282 21.35 -13.88 -1.57
N LEU A 283 22.40 -14.70 -1.60
CA LEU A 283 22.56 -15.74 -2.63
C LEU A 283 21.73 -16.97 -2.23
N ILE A 284 20.86 -17.39 -3.12
CA ILE A 284 19.96 -18.53 -2.92
C ILE A 284 20.14 -19.54 -4.04
#